data_7c0a81f0f3be2d3ed6ff1260a01bc66b
#
_entry.id   7c0a81f0f3be2d3ed6ff1260a01bc66b
#
_cell.length_a   1.000
_cell.length_b   1.000
_cell.length_c   1.000
_cell.angle_alpha   90.00
_cell.angle_beta   90.00
_cell.angle_gamma   90.00
#
_symmetry.space_group_name_H-M   'P 1'
#
loop_
_entity.id
_entity.type
_entity.pdbx_description
1 polymer ?
#
loop_
_entity_poly.entity_id
_entity_poly.type
_entity_poly.pdbx_seq_one_letter_code
_entity_poly.pdbx_strand_id
1 'polypeptide(L)'
;MKKGTLTERQVIDIFEIIKQKASDKMQSGHLEQSICYIEVAAQWAYNYNFKYVDEDLEFLLQNISCSIKERLLQDRFTVNNGEERIVLVCNRTINGGEVTQQYSKALAKVGVPVLIIVLNRIVQINGVRIGSTEIPAYLQDKENITIKIIEESRSLMDTTEEVAREIRNFNPTKILTHVWPWDARLIIAVMAAKQCPCYNINFNDHTFWI
;
A
#
# COMPACT_ATOMS: atom_id res chain seq x y z
N MET A 1 -17.46 15.59 -30.75
CA MET A 1 -15.99 15.41 -30.81
C MET A 1 -15.67 13.95 -30.61
N LYS A 2 -15.08 13.27 -31.63
CA LYS A 2 -14.52 11.93 -31.43
C LYS A 2 -13.34 12.07 -30.46
N LYS A 3 -13.41 11.44 -29.29
CA LYS A 3 -12.24 11.30 -28.41
C LYS A 3 -11.17 10.54 -29.22
N GLY A 4 -10.11 11.23 -29.61
CA GLY A 4 -8.98 10.59 -30.29
C GLY A 4 -8.38 9.57 -29.35
N THR A 5 -8.29 8.33 -29.80
CA THR A 5 -7.57 7.26 -29.08
C THR A 5 -6.08 7.60 -29.15
N LEU A 6 -5.40 7.58 -27.99
CA LEU A 6 -3.94 7.77 -27.97
C LEU A 6 -3.26 6.65 -28.77
N THR A 7 -2.20 6.99 -29.47
CA THR A 7 -1.32 5.98 -30.07
C THR A 7 -0.46 5.34 -28.99
N GLU A 8 0.02 4.13 -29.21
CA GLU A 8 0.93 3.43 -28.30
C GLU A 8 2.16 4.29 -27.93
N ARG A 9 2.75 4.96 -28.93
CA ARG A 9 3.86 5.87 -28.71
C ARG A 9 3.49 7.02 -27.76
N GLN A 10 2.31 7.63 -27.92
CA GLN A 10 1.87 8.69 -27.03
C GLN A 10 1.64 8.18 -25.60
N VAL A 11 1.15 6.95 -25.44
CA VAL A 11 0.98 6.32 -24.13
C VAL A 11 2.32 6.16 -23.42
N ILE A 12 3.34 5.67 -24.15
CA ILE A 12 4.70 5.50 -23.62
C ILE A 12 5.34 6.85 -23.31
N ASP A 13 5.27 7.82 -24.23
CA ASP A 13 5.85 9.16 -24.04
C ASP A 13 5.27 9.85 -22.79
N ILE A 14 3.96 9.73 -22.54
CA ILE A 14 3.30 10.28 -21.35
C ILE A 14 3.81 9.58 -20.08
N PHE A 15 3.94 8.26 -20.11
CA PHE A 15 4.49 7.51 -18.97
C PHE A 15 5.90 7.98 -18.61
N GLU A 16 6.79 8.11 -19.58
CA GLU A 16 8.15 8.55 -19.36
C GLU A 16 8.21 10.00 -18.79
N ILE A 17 7.33 10.88 -19.25
CA ILE A 17 7.22 12.23 -18.71
C ILE A 17 6.78 12.18 -17.23
N ILE A 18 5.80 11.35 -16.87
CA ILE A 18 5.32 11.23 -15.50
C ILE A 18 6.43 10.64 -14.60
N LYS A 19 7.12 9.61 -15.09
CA LYS A 19 8.25 8.98 -14.39
C LYS A 19 9.38 9.97 -14.14
N GLN A 20 9.75 10.77 -15.15
CA GLN A 20 10.77 11.83 -14.99
C GLN A 20 10.37 12.84 -13.91
N LYS A 21 9.10 13.26 -13.87
CA LYS A 21 8.59 14.14 -12.81
C LYS A 21 8.69 13.51 -11.42
N ALA A 22 8.43 12.21 -11.28
CA ALA A 22 8.63 11.52 -10.02
C ALA A 22 10.09 11.60 -9.54
N SER A 23 11.04 11.36 -10.45
CA SER A 23 12.48 11.46 -10.18
C SER A 23 12.90 12.88 -9.80
N ASP A 24 12.49 13.89 -10.57
CA ASP A 24 12.80 15.30 -10.31
C ASP A 24 12.29 15.74 -8.93
N LYS A 25 11.10 15.31 -8.56
CA LYS A 25 10.51 15.61 -7.24
C LYS A 25 11.26 14.95 -6.10
N MET A 26 11.69 13.71 -6.28
CA MET A 26 12.53 13.03 -5.29
C MET A 26 13.87 13.74 -5.12
N GLN A 27 14.56 14.08 -6.21
CA GLN A 27 15.85 14.78 -6.19
C GLN A 27 15.77 16.15 -5.53
N SER A 28 14.63 16.84 -5.67
CA SER A 28 14.38 18.14 -5.03
C SER A 28 13.82 18.03 -3.59
N GLY A 29 13.77 16.82 -3.02
CA GLY A 29 13.29 16.57 -1.64
C GLY A 29 11.78 16.62 -1.45
N HIS A 30 11.01 16.73 -2.54
CA HIS A 30 9.55 16.74 -2.50
C HIS A 30 8.98 15.32 -2.55
N LEU A 31 9.26 14.51 -1.52
CA LEU A 31 8.95 13.07 -1.49
C LEU A 31 7.46 12.77 -1.69
N GLU A 32 6.58 13.55 -1.07
CA GLU A 32 5.12 13.37 -1.22
C GLU A 32 4.66 13.55 -2.67
N GLN A 33 5.19 14.56 -3.37
CA GLN A 33 4.88 14.75 -4.78
C GLN A 33 5.49 13.64 -5.65
N SER A 34 6.68 13.14 -5.28
CA SER A 34 7.27 11.99 -5.96
C SER A 34 6.37 10.76 -5.85
N ILE A 35 5.85 10.44 -4.65
CA ILE A 35 4.90 9.34 -4.44
C ILE A 35 3.67 9.51 -5.33
N CYS A 36 3.08 10.72 -5.38
CA CYS A 36 1.95 10.99 -6.27
C CYS A 36 2.26 10.66 -7.74
N TYR A 37 3.41 11.09 -8.25
CA TYR A 37 3.78 10.80 -9.64
C TYR A 37 4.08 9.33 -9.87
N ILE A 38 4.66 8.62 -8.91
CA ILE A 38 4.86 7.17 -8.97
C ILE A 38 3.51 6.45 -9.09
N GLU A 39 2.54 6.80 -8.23
CA GLU A 39 1.18 6.21 -8.31
C GLU A 39 0.50 6.49 -9.66
N VAL A 40 0.62 7.74 -10.17
CA VAL A 40 0.05 8.11 -11.46
C VAL A 40 0.73 7.34 -12.60
N ALA A 41 2.05 7.16 -12.57
CA ALA A 41 2.77 6.38 -13.58
C ALA A 41 2.33 4.91 -13.56
N ALA A 42 2.27 4.30 -12.37
CA ALA A 42 1.83 2.92 -12.21
C ALA A 42 0.37 2.72 -12.65
N GLN A 43 -0.52 3.65 -12.29
CA GLN A 43 -1.92 3.62 -12.73
C GLN A 43 -2.04 3.82 -14.24
N TRP A 44 -1.21 4.66 -14.84
CA TRP A 44 -1.16 4.85 -16.28
C TRP A 44 -0.74 3.56 -17.00
N ALA A 45 0.36 2.95 -16.56
CA ALA A 45 0.83 1.69 -17.11
C ALA A 45 -0.23 0.59 -16.99
N TYR A 46 -0.88 0.47 -15.84
CA TYR A 46 -1.96 -0.47 -15.59
C TYR A 46 -3.16 -0.24 -16.51
N ASN A 47 -3.64 1.00 -16.66
CA ASN A 47 -4.81 1.33 -17.45
C ASN A 47 -4.62 1.11 -18.95
N TYR A 48 -3.39 1.27 -19.44
CA TYR A 48 -3.04 1.05 -20.86
C TYR A 48 -2.41 -0.31 -21.12
N ASN A 49 -2.18 -1.11 -20.08
CA ASN A 49 -1.74 -2.51 -20.16
C ASN A 49 -0.48 -2.72 -21.01
N PHE A 50 0.51 -1.82 -20.88
CA PHE A 50 1.74 -1.87 -21.70
C PHE A 50 3.00 -2.18 -20.89
N LYS A 51 2.96 -2.03 -19.56
CA LYS A 51 4.11 -2.26 -18.69
C LYS A 51 3.65 -2.73 -17.33
N TYR A 52 4.34 -3.72 -16.77
CA TYR A 52 4.01 -4.32 -15.46
C TYR A 52 5.11 -4.15 -14.42
N VAL A 53 6.31 -3.79 -14.85
CA VAL A 53 7.48 -3.54 -14.02
C VAL A 53 8.26 -2.38 -14.59
N ASP A 54 8.74 -1.48 -13.74
CA ASP A 54 9.65 -0.40 -14.13
C ASP A 54 10.74 -0.23 -13.08
N GLU A 55 11.98 -0.57 -13.44
CA GLU A 55 13.13 -0.54 -12.52
C GLU A 55 13.42 0.85 -11.95
N ASP A 56 13.16 1.91 -12.73
CA ASP A 56 13.37 3.28 -12.25
C ASP A 56 12.35 3.64 -11.16
N LEU A 57 11.07 3.26 -11.34
CA LEU A 57 10.04 3.47 -10.32
C LEU A 57 10.32 2.62 -9.08
N GLU A 58 10.74 1.36 -9.23
CA GLU A 58 11.16 0.51 -8.12
C GLU A 58 12.32 1.15 -7.33
N PHE A 59 13.31 1.70 -8.02
CA PHE A 59 14.42 2.41 -7.39
C PHE A 59 13.95 3.64 -6.60
N LEU A 60 12.98 4.41 -7.14
CA LEU A 60 12.38 5.54 -6.42
C LEU A 60 11.67 5.08 -5.15
N LEU A 61 10.89 3.98 -5.21
CA LEU A 61 10.24 3.41 -4.03
C LEU A 61 11.25 3.00 -2.96
N GLN A 62 12.34 2.35 -3.36
CA GLN A 62 13.41 1.94 -2.44
C GLN A 62 14.02 3.14 -1.73
N ASN A 63 14.37 4.20 -2.45
CA ASN A 63 14.96 5.40 -1.86
C ASN A 63 14.00 6.09 -0.87
N ILE A 64 12.72 6.23 -1.23
CA ILE A 64 11.72 6.82 -0.34
C ILE A 64 11.54 5.94 0.90
N SER A 65 11.48 4.61 0.73
CA SER A 65 11.35 3.68 1.85
C SER A 65 12.55 3.73 2.80
N CYS A 66 13.77 3.90 2.28
CA CYS A 66 14.96 4.11 3.10
C CYS A 66 14.87 5.38 3.93
N SER A 67 14.40 6.49 3.36
CA SER A 67 14.21 7.74 4.09
C SER A 67 13.20 7.61 5.23
N ILE A 68 12.11 6.88 5.01
CA ILE A 68 11.12 6.58 6.06
C ILE A 68 11.72 5.66 7.12
N LYS A 69 12.42 4.62 6.71
CA LYS A 69 13.09 3.68 7.62
C LYS A 69 14.04 4.40 8.58
N GLU A 70 14.85 5.34 8.08
CA GLU A 70 15.77 6.14 8.90
C GLU A 70 15.02 6.95 9.98
N ARG A 71 13.88 7.55 9.65
CA ARG A 71 13.04 8.24 10.62
C ARG A 71 12.48 7.29 11.67
N LEU A 72 12.04 6.10 11.26
CA LEU A 72 11.52 5.09 12.16
C LEU A 72 12.58 4.45 13.07
N LEU A 73 13.86 4.51 12.72
CA LEU A 73 14.95 4.02 13.58
C LEU A 73 15.11 4.80 14.89
N GLN A 74 14.55 6.00 14.97
CA GLN A 74 14.56 6.81 16.19
C GLN A 74 13.54 6.30 17.23
N ASP A 75 12.55 5.51 16.80
CA ASP A 75 11.53 4.94 17.67
C ASP A 75 12.06 3.65 18.33
N ARG A 76 11.72 3.44 19.60
CA ARG A 76 12.02 2.17 20.29
C ARG A 76 10.93 1.16 19.97
N PHE A 77 11.32 0.07 19.32
CA PHE A 77 10.42 -1.04 19.01
C PHE A 77 10.66 -2.24 19.91
N THR A 78 9.59 -2.95 20.22
CA THR A 78 9.68 -4.20 20.98
C THR A 78 10.27 -5.30 20.11
N VAL A 79 11.22 -6.06 20.67
CA VAL A 79 11.76 -7.24 19.99
C VAL A 79 10.76 -8.39 20.13
N ASN A 80 10.44 -9.06 19.02
CA ASN A 80 9.61 -10.27 19.06
C ASN A 80 10.42 -11.43 19.65
N ASN A 81 9.85 -12.13 20.61
CA ASN A 81 10.47 -13.28 21.28
C ASN A 81 10.34 -14.60 20.49
N GLY A 82 10.11 -14.52 19.18
CA GLY A 82 9.95 -15.68 18.30
C GLY A 82 8.51 -16.18 18.14
N GLU A 83 7.53 -15.51 18.71
CA GLU A 83 6.12 -15.82 18.47
C GLU A 83 5.71 -15.49 17.03
N GLU A 84 4.95 -16.40 16.42
CA GLU A 84 4.40 -16.15 15.09
C GLU A 84 3.35 -15.02 15.14
N ARG A 85 3.53 -14.00 14.31
CA ARG A 85 2.66 -12.84 14.19
C ARG A 85 2.49 -12.48 12.72
N ILE A 86 1.27 -12.20 12.29
CA ILE A 86 0.97 -11.92 10.89
C ILE A 86 0.37 -10.52 10.76
N VAL A 87 0.87 -9.76 9.78
CA VAL A 87 0.24 -8.51 9.36
C VAL A 87 -0.43 -8.71 7.99
N LEU A 88 -1.66 -8.25 7.85
CA LEU A 88 -2.33 -8.07 6.56
C LEU A 88 -2.50 -6.58 6.30
N VAL A 89 -1.89 -6.08 5.21
CA VAL A 89 -2.04 -4.70 4.75
C VAL A 89 -2.95 -4.67 3.53
N CYS A 90 -4.01 -3.87 3.56
CA CYS A 90 -4.97 -3.80 2.46
C CYS A 90 -5.56 -2.39 2.26
N ASN A 91 -5.96 -2.09 1.02
CA ASN A 91 -6.59 -0.81 0.65
C ASN A 91 -8.11 -0.82 0.76
N ARG A 92 -8.74 -1.97 0.90
CA ARG A 92 -10.18 -2.08 0.90
C ARG A 92 -10.70 -2.39 2.27
N THR A 93 -11.86 -1.85 2.54
CA THR A 93 -12.65 -2.31 3.67
C THR A 93 -12.85 -3.81 3.56
N ILE A 94 -12.67 -4.49 4.67
CA ILE A 94 -12.78 -5.94 4.81
C ILE A 94 -14.16 -6.44 4.33
N ASN A 95 -15.17 -5.57 4.29
CA ASN A 95 -16.53 -5.87 3.80
C ASN A 95 -16.68 -5.78 2.27
N GLY A 96 -15.79 -5.08 1.57
CA GLY A 96 -15.99 -4.72 0.17
C GLY A 96 -15.25 -5.56 -0.86
N GLY A 97 -14.44 -6.53 -0.46
CA GLY A 97 -13.60 -7.30 -1.37
C GLY A 97 -13.63 -8.80 -1.03
N GLU A 98 -14.07 -9.64 -1.95
CA GLU A 98 -14.13 -11.09 -1.75
C GLU A 98 -12.79 -11.68 -1.28
N VAL A 99 -11.69 -11.28 -1.93
CA VAL A 99 -10.34 -11.77 -1.63
C VAL A 99 -9.91 -11.32 -0.24
N THR A 100 -10.00 -10.02 0.09
CA THR A 100 -9.67 -9.52 1.43
C THR A 100 -10.52 -10.21 2.50
N GLN A 101 -11.82 -10.43 2.23
CA GLN A 101 -12.72 -11.12 3.15
C GLN A 101 -12.32 -12.59 3.37
N GLN A 102 -11.93 -13.30 2.31
CA GLN A 102 -11.48 -14.69 2.40
C GLN A 102 -10.22 -14.81 3.26
N TYR A 103 -9.22 -13.98 3.00
CA TYR A 103 -8.00 -13.98 3.80
C TYR A 103 -8.24 -13.57 5.25
N SER A 104 -9.04 -12.55 5.51
CA SER A 104 -9.38 -12.11 6.86
C SER A 104 -10.10 -13.22 7.64
N LYS A 105 -11.03 -13.95 7.00
CA LYS A 105 -11.71 -15.13 7.59
C LYS A 105 -10.75 -16.27 7.87
N ALA A 106 -9.79 -16.52 6.97
CA ALA A 106 -8.75 -17.53 7.18
C ALA A 106 -7.86 -17.15 8.36
N LEU A 107 -7.36 -15.91 8.39
CA LEU A 107 -6.51 -15.38 9.45
C LEU A 107 -7.18 -15.41 10.83
N ALA A 108 -8.51 -15.18 10.88
CA ALA A 108 -9.26 -15.29 12.13
C ALA A 108 -9.27 -16.71 12.74
N LYS A 109 -8.85 -17.74 11.98
CA LYS A 109 -8.83 -19.14 12.39
C LYS A 109 -7.43 -19.68 12.71
N VAL A 110 -6.37 -18.94 12.40
CA VAL A 110 -5.00 -19.47 12.56
C VAL A 110 -4.50 -19.49 14.00
N GLY A 111 -5.17 -18.82 14.93
CA GLY A 111 -4.84 -18.85 16.36
C GLY A 111 -3.58 -18.07 16.77
N VAL A 112 -2.92 -17.39 15.82
CA VAL A 112 -1.78 -16.49 16.12
C VAL A 112 -2.24 -15.03 16.11
N PRO A 113 -1.51 -14.11 16.78
CA PRO A 113 -1.82 -12.69 16.71
C PRO A 113 -1.75 -12.16 15.27
N VAL A 114 -2.80 -11.46 14.86
CA VAL A 114 -2.92 -10.86 13.52
C VAL A 114 -3.26 -9.38 13.64
N LEU A 115 -2.49 -8.54 12.95
CA LEU A 115 -2.83 -7.13 12.75
C LEU A 115 -3.32 -6.94 11.31
N ILE A 116 -4.53 -6.44 11.15
CA ILE A 116 -5.10 -6.06 9.86
C ILE A 116 -5.05 -4.53 9.75
N ILE A 117 -4.22 -4.03 8.84
CA ILE A 117 -4.14 -2.60 8.54
C ILE A 117 -4.97 -2.33 7.30
N VAL A 118 -5.96 -1.48 7.44
CA VAL A 118 -6.83 -1.04 6.34
C VAL A 118 -6.58 0.42 6.06
N LEU A 119 -6.08 0.75 4.88
CA LEU A 119 -6.02 2.13 4.41
C LEU A 119 -7.37 2.50 3.80
N ASN A 120 -8.15 3.28 4.56
CA ASN A 120 -9.48 3.66 4.13
C ASN A 120 -9.43 4.93 3.30
N ARG A 121 -9.57 4.78 1.99
CA ARG A 121 -9.80 5.91 1.06
C ARG A 121 -11.22 6.41 1.23
N ILE A 122 -11.35 7.56 1.87
CA ILE A 122 -12.61 8.29 1.87
C ILE A 122 -12.69 9.08 0.57
N VAL A 123 -13.45 8.58 -0.37
CA VAL A 123 -13.73 9.30 -1.61
C VAL A 123 -15.08 10.02 -1.46
N GLN A 124 -15.08 11.35 -1.63
CA GLN A 124 -16.32 12.12 -1.77
C GLN A 124 -16.69 12.18 -3.25
N ILE A 125 -17.76 11.50 -3.64
CA ILE A 125 -18.34 11.62 -4.98
C ILE A 125 -19.70 12.29 -4.82
N ASN A 126 -19.87 13.47 -5.45
CA ASN A 126 -21.11 14.26 -5.41
C ASN A 126 -21.63 14.56 -3.98
N GLY A 127 -20.72 14.81 -3.04
CA GLY A 127 -21.07 15.09 -1.64
C GLY A 127 -21.39 13.84 -0.80
N VAL A 128 -21.33 12.65 -1.38
CA VAL A 128 -21.49 11.38 -0.67
C VAL A 128 -20.14 10.82 -0.29
N ARG A 129 -19.94 10.58 1.01
CA ARG A 129 -18.73 9.94 1.54
C ARG A 129 -18.81 8.45 1.26
N ILE A 130 -17.90 7.94 0.41
CA ILE A 130 -17.80 6.51 0.09
C ILE A 130 -16.58 5.97 0.83
N GLY A 131 -16.80 5.07 1.74
CA GLY A 131 -15.82 4.39 2.56
C GLY A 131 -16.53 3.81 3.79
N SER A 132 -16.23 2.59 4.15
CA SER A 132 -16.79 1.96 5.36
C SER A 132 -15.66 1.70 6.34
N THR A 133 -15.80 2.20 7.56
CA THR A 133 -14.96 1.87 8.70
C THR A 133 -15.57 0.72 9.52
N GLU A 134 -16.60 0.08 8.99
CA GLU A 134 -17.33 -0.95 9.71
C GLU A 134 -16.51 -2.24 9.78
N ILE A 135 -16.29 -2.72 11.00
CA ILE A 135 -15.63 -3.99 11.25
C ILE A 135 -16.65 -5.11 11.04
N PRO A 136 -16.38 -6.07 10.14
CA PRO A 136 -17.29 -7.20 9.90
C PRO A 136 -17.56 -8.01 11.16
N ALA A 137 -18.80 -8.46 11.32
CA ALA A 137 -19.21 -9.25 12.49
C ALA A 137 -18.35 -10.50 12.72
N TYR A 138 -17.83 -11.13 11.65
CA TYR A 138 -16.99 -12.32 11.77
C TYR A 138 -15.57 -12.02 12.33
N LEU A 139 -15.16 -10.75 12.44
CA LEU A 139 -13.92 -10.32 13.06
C LEU A 139 -14.15 -9.65 14.42
N GLN A 140 -15.39 -9.32 14.75
CA GLN A 140 -15.73 -8.81 16.07
C GLN A 140 -15.43 -9.88 17.12
N ASP A 141 -14.96 -9.47 18.27
CA ASP A 141 -14.66 -10.32 19.42
C ASP A 141 -13.65 -11.45 19.17
N LYS A 142 -12.78 -11.30 18.15
CA LYS A 142 -11.65 -12.21 17.93
C LYS A 142 -10.42 -11.72 18.70
N GLU A 143 -10.09 -12.42 19.78
CA GLU A 143 -8.97 -12.06 20.67
C GLU A 143 -7.61 -11.99 19.95
N ASN A 144 -7.43 -12.78 18.89
CA ASN A 144 -6.19 -12.82 18.11
C ASN A 144 -6.15 -11.80 16.98
N ILE A 145 -7.23 -11.02 16.74
CA ILE A 145 -7.29 -10.04 15.64
C ILE A 145 -7.29 -8.62 16.19
N THR A 146 -6.33 -7.83 15.73
CA THR A 146 -6.33 -6.37 15.90
C THR A 146 -6.56 -5.72 14.54
N ILE A 147 -7.51 -4.78 14.46
CA ILE A 147 -7.79 -4.04 13.23
C ILE A 147 -7.41 -2.59 13.43
N LYS A 148 -6.56 -2.08 12.55
CA LYS A 148 -6.17 -0.67 12.48
C LYS A 148 -6.68 -0.07 11.18
N ILE A 149 -7.60 0.87 11.29
CA ILE A 149 -8.10 1.64 10.16
C ILE A 149 -7.35 2.96 10.14
N ILE A 150 -6.63 3.21 9.04
CA ILE A 150 -5.90 4.46 8.82
C ILE A 150 -6.66 5.27 7.79
N GLU A 151 -7.09 6.47 8.18
CA GLU A 151 -7.84 7.38 7.31
C GLU A 151 -6.88 8.22 6.45
N GLU A 152 -7.19 8.35 5.18
CA GLU A 152 -6.46 9.18 4.20
C GLU A 152 -6.71 10.69 4.36
N SER A 153 -6.87 11.17 5.59
CA SER A 153 -7.13 12.60 5.86
C SER A 153 -5.85 13.44 6.03
N ARG A 154 -4.70 12.78 6.06
CA ARG A 154 -3.38 13.38 6.30
C ARG A 154 -2.55 13.44 5.01
N SER A 155 -1.33 13.99 5.10
CA SER A 155 -0.38 13.92 3.99
C SER A 155 -0.07 12.47 3.62
N LEU A 156 0.32 12.24 2.38
CA LEU A 156 0.68 10.90 1.91
C LEU A 156 1.87 10.33 2.70
N MET A 157 2.81 11.20 3.06
CA MET A 157 3.98 10.81 3.87
C MET A 157 3.57 10.40 5.28
N ASP A 158 2.73 11.19 5.96
CA ASP A 158 2.27 10.87 7.32
C ASP A 158 1.51 9.54 7.34
N THR A 159 0.66 9.31 6.35
CA THR A 159 -0.08 8.06 6.19
C THR A 159 0.87 6.88 5.98
N THR A 160 1.86 7.04 5.11
CA THR A 160 2.87 6.01 4.82
C THR A 160 3.71 5.68 6.05
N GLU A 161 4.15 6.70 6.78
CA GLU A 161 4.91 6.54 8.03
C GLU A 161 4.06 5.89 9.15
N GLU A 162 2.78 6.23 9.26
CA GLU A 162 1.88 5.62 10.23
C GLU A 162 1.71 4.11 9.95
N VAL A 163 1.46 3.73 8.70
CA VAL A 163 1.39 2.30 8.31
C VAL A 163 2.69 1.57 8.65
N ALA A 164 3.83 2.15 8.29
CA ALA A 164 5.13 1.55 8.56
C ALA A 164 5.40 1.41 10.07
N ARG A 165 5.01 2.40 10.87
CA ARG A 165 5.14 2.37 12.34
C ARG A 165 4.26 1.29 12.97
N GLU A 166 3.01 1.16 12.52
CA GLU A 166 2.11 0.11 13.00
C GLU A 166 2.66 -1.30 12.71
N ILE A 167 3.19 -1.52 11.50
CA ILE A 167 3.84 -2.79 11.14
C ILE A 167 5.04 -3.06 12.07
N ARG A 168 5.91 -2.08 12.28
CA ARG A 168 7.10 -2.24 13.13
C ARG A 168 6.74 -2.46 14.60
N ASN A 169 5.76 -1.73 15.13
CA ASN A 169 5.30 -1.89 16.51
C ASN A 169 4.74 -3.30 16.76
N PHE A 170 4.00 -3.82 15.79
CA PHE A 170 3.45 -5.16 15.88
C PHE A 170 4.54 -6.24 15.74
N ASN A 171 5.65 -5.93 15.08
CA ASN A 171 6.81 -6.80 14.88
C ASN A 171 6.46 -8.18 14.32
N PRO A 172 5.92 -8.24 13.09
CA PRO A 172 5.41 -9.46 12.50
C PRO A 172 6.53 -10.42 12.09
N THR A 173 6.19 -11.71 12.01
CA THR A 173 7.02 -12.75 11.37
C THR A 173 6.69 -12.95 9.90
N LYS A 174 5.52 -12.48 9.46
CA LYS A 174 5.06 -12.49 8.07
C LYS A 174 4.21 -11.27 7.77
N ILE A 175 4.36 -10.72 6.58
CA ILE A 175 3.53 -9.64 6.05
C ILE A 175 2.80 -10.16 4.81
N LEU A 176 1.49 -9.99 4.79
CA LEU A 176 0.64 -10.21 3.62
C LEU A 176 0.19 -8.86 3.10
N THR A 177 0.27 -8.62 1.80
CA THR A 177 -0.23 -7.39 1.18
C THR A 177 -1.33 -7.72 0.19
N HIS A 178 -2.44 -6.99 0.27
CA HIS A 178 -3.52 -7.02 -0.70
C HIS A 178 -3.89 -5.59 -1.07
N VAL A 179 -3.06 -5.00 -1.92
CA VAL A 179 -3.07 -3.59 -2.25
C VAL A 179 -3.39 -3.35 -3.72
N TRP A 180 -3.87 -2.15 -4.04
CA TRP A 180 -4.07 -1.78 -5.44
C TRP A 180 -2.77 -1.87 -6.23
N PRO A 181 -2.81 -2.31 -7.49
CA PRO A 181 -1.60 -2.46 -8.33
C PRO A 181 -0.77 -1.19 -8.48
N TRP A 182 -1.33 -0.04 -8.18
CA TRP A 182 -0.67 1.27 -8.29
C TRP A 182 -0.46 1.98 -6.94
N ASP A 183 -0.78 1.36 -5.81
CA ASP A 183 -0.60 2.01 -4.50
C ASP A 183 0.87 1.95 -4.06
N ALA A 184 1.60 3.03 -4.35
CA ALA A 184 2.99 3.16 -3.97
C ALA A 184 3.17 3.34 -2.44
N ARG A 185 2.23 3.98 -1.75
CA ARG A 185 2.35 4.30 -0.32
C ARG A 185 2.42 3.07 0.56
N LEU A 186 1.51 2.12 0.33
CA LEU A 186 1.49 0.88 1.10
C LEU A 186 2.71 0.01 0.80
N ILE A 187 3.18 -0.01 -0.43
CA ILE A 187 4.42 -0.70 -0.81
C ILE A 187 5.62 -0.05 -0.11
N ILE A 188 5.76 1.27 -0.16
CA ILE A 188 6.82 2.02 0.53
C ILE A 188 6.77 1.75 2.04
N ALA A 189 5.58 1.78 2.66
CA ALA A 189 5.42 1.53 4.08
C ALA A 189 5.88 0.12 4.47
N VAL A 190 5.48 -0.89 3.71
CA VAL A 190 5.91 -2.27 3.91
C VAL A 190 7.41 -2.42 3.74
N MET A 191 8.00 -1.83 2.69
CA MET A 191 9.45 -1.86 2.46
C MET A 191 10.23 -1.19 3.60
N ALA A 192 9.76 -0.05 4.10
CA ALA A 192 10.38 0.68 5.21
C ALA A 192 10.30 -0.09 6.54
N ALA A 193 9.19 -0.80 6.76
CA ALA A 193 8.96 -1.58 7.98
C ALA A 193 9.52 -3.00 7.93
N LYS A 194 9.77 -3.54 6.73
CA LYS A 194 10.06 -4.96 6.52
C LYS A 194 11.27 -5.44 7.31
N GLN A 195 11.03 -6.45 8.16
CA GLN A 195 12.04 -7.22 8.88
C GLN A 195 11.82 -8.74 8.74
N CYS A 196 10.84 -9.15 7.94
CA CYS A 196 10.41 -10.53 7.75
C CYS A 196 9.93 -10.75 6.31
N PRO A 197 9.66 -12.00 5.90
CA PRO A 197 9.09 -12.29 4.59
C PRO A 197 7.78 -11.54 4.33
N CYS A 198 7.64 -11.01 3.11
CA CYS A 198 6.45 -10.34 2.63
C CYS A 198 5.89 -11.11 1.43
N TYR A 199 4.58 -11.33 1.43
CA TYR A 199 3.86 -12.06 0.39
C TYR A 199 2.78 -11.17 -0.19
N ASN A 200 2.83 -10.93 -1.50
CA ASN A 200 1.81 -10.18 -2.18
C ASN A 200 0.65 -11.10 -2.61
N ILE A 201 -0.54 -10.74 -2.19
CA ILE A 201 -1.78 -11.42 -2.58
C ILE A 201 -2.32 -10.71 -3.82
N ASN A 202 -1.99 -11.25 -4.98
CA ASN A 202 -2.48 -10.72 -6.23
C ASN A 202 -3.97 -11.05 -6.40
N PHE A 203 -4.76 -10.04 -6.74
CA PHE A 203 -6.15 -10.25 -7.09
C PHE A 203 -6.41 -10.02 -8.61
N ASN A 204 -5.41 -9.54 -9.32
CA ASN A 204 -5.40 -9.37 -10.78
C ASN A 204 -4.20 -10.11 -11.36
N ASP A 205 -4.30 -10.47 -12.64
CA ASP A 205 -3.20 -11.06 -13.42
C ASP A 205 -2.00 -10.11 -13.58
N HIS A 206 -2.18 -8.85 -13.19
CA HIS A 206 -1.23 -7.77 -13.36
C HIS A 206 -1.03 -7.02 -12.05
N THR A 207 0.15 -7.16 -11.46
CA THR A 207 0.63 -6.27 -10.40
C THR A 207 1.78 -5.47 -10.95
N PHE A 208 1.85 -4.19 -10.61
CA PHE A 208 2.93 -3.33 -11.08
C PHE A 208 4.20 -3.47 -10.22
N TRP A 209 4.05 -3.88 -8.96
CA TRP A 209 5.15 -4.00 -8.00
C TRP A 209 5.54 -5.46 -7.77
N ILE A 210 6.83 -5.76 -7.73
CA ILE A 210 7.39 -7.09 -7.44
C ILE A 210 7.91 -7.17 -6.00
#